data_be6a05c91a798da06f9e06e0b680839e
#
_entry.id   be6a05c91a798da06f9e06e0b680839e
#
_cell.length_a   1.000
_cell.length_b   1.000
_cell.length_c   1.000
_cell.angle_alpha   90.00
_cell.angle_beta   90.00
_cell.angle_gamma   90.00
#
_symmetry.space_group_name_H-M   'P 1'
#
loop_
_entity.id
_entity.type
_entity.pdbx_description
1 polymer ?
#
loop_
_entity_poly.entity_id
_entity_poly.type
_entity_poly.pdbx_seq_one_letter_code
_entity_poly.pdbx_strand_id
1 'polypeptide(L)'
;MDKILQAKKLIEEADAILIGAGAGLSAAAGLTYSGERFEKNFKEFIDKYKMTDLYSAGFYPFKTSEEKWAFWSKQILVNRYTDEGIELHRDLYNIVKDKDYFVLTTNVDSKVEMSGFDKSKIFEVQGNFGEFQCSVPCHNKVYNNKEQILEMLKEQKDLKIPTRLIPKCSVCGEEMAMHLRIDGAFVETKEWHKQSDAFYDFLNKNQDKKIVLLELGVGFNTPTIIRFPFERLNKILPNASLIRVNKENFEAEGVLTITNPMDKVFTGWKK
;
A
#
# COMPACT_ATOMS: atom_id res chain seq x y z
N MET A 1 -25.11 4.83 20.02
CA MET A 1 -23.78 5.40 20.36
C MET A 1 -23.07 5.73 19.05
N ASP A 2 -22.41 6.87 18.95
CA ASP A 2 -21.64 7.23 17.75
C ASP A 2 -20.56 6.17 17.51
N LYS A 3 -20.54 5.59 16.30
CA LYS A 3 -19.60 4.53 15.90
C LYS A 3 -18.13 4.98 15.99
N ILE A 4 -17.86 6.27 15.76
CA ILE A 4 -16.50 6.84 15.91
C ILE A 4 -16.05 6.82 17.36
N LEU A 5 -16.93 7.22 18.29
CA LEU A 5 -16.64 7.17 19.74
C LEU A 5 -16.52 5.74 20.26
N GLN A 6 -17.33 4.82 19.73
CA GLN A 6 -17.22 3.41 20.07
C GLN A 6 -15.88 2.82 19.62
N ALA A 7 -15.46 3.12 18.40
CA ALA A 7 -14.16 2.69 17.86
C ALA A 7 -13.01 3.29 18.67
N LYS A 8 -13.07 4.60 19.02
CA LYS A 8 -12.08 5.25 19.87
C LYS A 8 -11.89 4.50 21.18
N LYS A 9 -12.98 4.17 21.87
CA LYS A 9 -12.94 3.42 23.13
C LYS A 9 -12.25 2.06 22.94
N LEU A 10 -12.59 1.30 21.88
CA LEU A 10 -11.95 0.02 21.59
C LEU A 10 -10.44 0.18 21.36
N ILE A 11 -10.01 1.20 20.60
CA ILE A 11 -8.60 1.51 20.36
C ILE A 11 -7.88 1.88 21.66
N GLU A 12 -8.50 2.71 22.51
CA GLU A 12 -7.92 3.11 23.79
C GLU A 12 -7.74 1.93 24.77
N GLU A 13 -8.70 1.00 24.81
CA GLU A 13 -8.70 -0.18 25.68
C GLU A 13 -7.86 -1.35 25.11
N ALA A 14 -7.43 -1.27 23.85
CA ALA A 14 -6.67 -2.33 23.22
C ALA A 14 -5.25 -2.48 23.80
N ASP A 15 -4.83 -3.73 24.00
CA ASP A 15 -3.43 -4.09 24.30
C ASP A 15 -2.57 -4.10 23.05
N ALA A 16 -3.17 -4.46 21.91
CA ALA A 16 -2.52 -4.53 20.61
C ALA A 16 -3.45 -4.08 19.47
N ILE A 17 -2.86 -3.55 18.39
CA ILE A 17 -3.60 -3.11 17.20
C ILE A 17 -2.95 -3.70 15.94
N LEU A 18 -3.68 -4.54 15.22
CA LEU A 18 -3.31 -4.99 13.88
C LEU A 18 -4.00 -4.12 12.85
N ILE A 19 -3.24 -3.34 12.09
CA ILE A 19 -3.74 -2.47 11.04
C ILE A 19 -3.69 -3.22 9.71
N GLY A 20 -4.83 -3.31 9.03
CA GLY A 20 -4.95 -3.77 7.65
C GLY A 20 -5.18 -2.58 6.72
N ALA A 21 -4.16 -2.16 5.97
CA ALA A 21 -4.22 -0.99 5.10
C ALA A 21 -4.40 -1.39 3.62
N GLY A 22 -5.51 -0.95 3.02
CA GLY A 22 -5.79 -1.12 1.59
C GLY A 22 -5.78 0.21 0.83
N ALA A 23 -5.98 0.14 -0.49
CA ALA A 23 -5.91 1.28 -1.42
C ALA A 23 -6.81 2.47 -1.03
N GLY A 24 -7.92 2.22 -0.33
CA GLY A 24 -8.82 3.25 0.15
C GLY A 24 -8.19 4.17 1.20
N LEU A 25 -7.18 3.72 1.97
CA LEU A 25 -6.43 4.59 2.88
C LEU A 25 -5.62 5.62 2.10
N SER A 26 -4.87 5.19 1.08
CA SER A 26 -4.10 6.08 0.21
C SER A 26 -5.02 7.00 -0.61
N ALA A 27 -6.14 6.49 -1.09
CA ALA A 27 -7.13 7.30 -1.79
C ALA A 27 -7.76 8.39 -0.90
N ALA A 28 -8.06 8.07 0.37
CA ALA A 28 -8.53 9.04 1.36
C ALA A 28 -7.47 10.10 1.70
N ALA A 29 -6.19 9.75 1.57
CA ALA A 29 -5.06 10.66 1.70
C ALA A 29 -4.80 11.51 0.44
N GLY A 30 -5.63 11.41 -0.60
CA GLY A 30 -5.49 12.14 -1.85
C GLY A 30 -4.78 11.38 -2.98
N LEU A 31 -4.19 10.21 -2.72
CA LEU A 31 -3.48 9.41 -3.72
C LEU A 31 -4.45 8.60 -4.59
N THR A 32 -5.40 9.30 -5.22
CA THR A 32 -6.39 8.68 -6.10
C THR A 32 -5.75 8.23 -7.42
N TYR A 33 -6.21 7.10 -7.94
CA TYR A 33 -5.74 6.53 -9.22
C TYR A 33 -6.55 7.01 -10.42
N SER A 34 -7.65 7.73 -10.20
CA SER A 34 -8.52 8.29 -11.24
C SER A 34 -8.95 9.71 -10.89
N GLY A 35 -9.65 10.39 -11.81
CA GLY A 35 -10.15 11.75 -11.63
C GLY A 35 -9.05 12.81 -11.72
N GLU A 36 -9.29 13.97 -11.10
CA GLU A 36 -8.47 15.17 -11.23
C GLU A 36 -6.97 14.95 -11.05
N ARG A 37 -6.57 14.17 -10.03
CA ARG A 37 -5.14 13.87 -9.78
C ARG A 37 -4.50 13.11 -10.95
N PHE A 38 -5.21 12.13 -11.48
CA PHE A 38 -4.75 11.37 -12.64
C PHE A 38 -4.67 12.27 -13.89
N GLU A 39 -5.71 13.02 -14.17
CA GLU A 39 -5.78 13.93 -15.31
C GLU A 39 -4.66 14.99 -15.26
N LYS A 40 -4.42 15.59 -14.10
CA LYS A 40 -3.36 16.58 -13.89
C LYS A 40 -1.97 16.03 -14.13
N ASN A 41 -1.68 14.84 -13.60
CA ASN A 41 -0.33 14.29 -13.64
C ASN A 41 -0.03 13.52 -14.93
N PHE A 42 -1.04 12.96 -15.63
CA PHE A 42 -0.84 12.04 -16.76
C PHE A 42 -1.50 12.50 -18.06
N LYS A 43 -1.80 13.79 -18.18
CA LYS A 43 -2.50 14.35 -19.35
C LYS A 43 -1.94 13.87 -20.69
N GLU A 44 -0.62 13.93 -20.88
CA GLU A 44 0.04 13.53 -22.13
C GLU A 44 -0.12 12.04 -22.43
N PHE A 45 -0.08 11.19 -21.39
CA PHE A 45 -0.34 9.75 -21.51
C PHE A 45 -1.81 9.46 -21.82
N ILE A 46 -2.73 10.19 -21.19
CA ILE A 46 -4.17 10.11 -21.48
C ILE A 46 -4.43 10.49 -22.93
N ASP A 47 -3.88 11.62 -23.39
CA ASP A 47 -4.08 12.12 -24.75
C ASP A 47 -3.56 11.12 -25.80
N LYS A 48 -2.39 10.51 -25.56
CA LYS A 48 -1.75 9.57 -26.51
C LYS A 48 -2.32 8.15 -26.45
N TYR A 49 -2.49 7.61 -25.23
CA TYR A 49 -2.81 6.19 -25.03
C TYR A 49 -4.24 5.92 -24.60
N LYS A 50 -5.05 6.98 -24.40
CA LYS A 50 -6.47 6.90 -23.98
C LYS A 50 -6.65 6.16 -22.64
N MET A 51 -5.71 6.37 -21.71
CA MET A 51 -5.75 5.79 -20.38
C MET A 51 -6.87 6.38 -19.54
N THR A 52 -7.52 5.59 -18.70
CA THR A 52 -8.67 5.98 -17.88
C THR A 52 -8.36 6.11 -16.40
N ASP A 53 -7.37 5.37 -15.92
CA ASP A 53 -6.89 5.36 -14.53
C ASP A 53 -5.51 4.71 -14.42
N LEU A 54 -4.81 4.93 -13.28
CA LEU A 54 -3.46 4.40 -13.05
C LEU A 54 -3.39 2.89 -12.88
N TYR A 55 -4.49 2.26 -12.40
CA TYR A 55 -4.49 0.82 -12.20
C TYR A 55 -4.47 0.08 -13.54
N SER A 56 -5.45 0.40 -14.41
CA SER A 56 -5.52 -0.19 -15.75
C SER A 56 -4.33 0.20 -16.63
N ALA A 57 -3.83 1.44 -16.47
CA ALA A 57 -2.67 1.93 -17.20
C ALA A 57 -1.38 1.16 -16.87
N GLY A 58 -1.26 0.61 -15.66
CA GLY A 58 -0.14 -0.26 -15.27
C GLY A 58 -0.03 -1.54 -16.10
N PHE A 59 -1.13 -1.99 -16.72
CA PHE A 59 -1.21 -3.17 -17.59
C PHE A 59 -1.27 -2.80 -19.08
N TYR A 60 -1.09 -1.51 -19.42
CA TYR A 60 -1.12 -1.07 -20.81
C TYR A 60 -0.02 -1.73 -21.64
N PRO A 61 -0.32 -2.32 -22.82
CA PRO A 61 0.67 -3.02 -23.66
C PRO A 61 1.48 -2.00 -24.49
N PHE A 62 2.40 -1.30 -23.83
CA PHE A 62 3.30 -0.37 -24.50
C PHE A 62 4.08 -1.04 -25.64
N LYS A 63 4.28 -0.32 -26.74
CA LYS A 63 4.99 -0.84 -27.93
C LYS A 63 6.49 -1.00 -27.70
N THR A 64 7.07 -0.17 -26.83
CA THR A 64 8.51 -0.20 -26.53
C THR A 64 8.75 -0.07 -25.03
N SER A 65 9.91 -0.56 -24.57
CA SER A 65 10.33 -0.42 -23.17
C SER A 65 10.54 1.04 -22.78
N GLU A 66 10.99 1.88 -23.73
CA GLU A 66 11.15 3.32 -23.48
C GLU A 66 9.82 4.00 -23.14
N GLU A 67 8.73 3.64 -23.81
CA GLU A 67 7.37 4.16 -23.50
C GLU A 67 6.87 3.60 -22.18
N LYS A 68 7.06 2.31 -21.91
CA LYS A 68 6.70 1.66 -20.66
C LYS A 68 7.38 2.33 -19.47
N TRP A 69 8.68 2.53 -19.54
CA TRP A 69 9.44 3.12 -18.45
C TRP A 69 9.21 4.64 -18.29
N ALA A 70 8.86 5.33 -19.36
CA ALA A 70 8.40 6.72 -19.28
C ALA A 70 7.11 6.84 -18.46
N PHE A 71 6.15 5.94 -18.64
CA PHE A 71 4.93 5.89 -17.83
C PHE A 71 5.24 5.48 -16.39
N TRP A 72 5.96 4.37 -16.20
CA TRP A 72 6.25 3.83 -14.88
C TRP A 72 7.09 4.78 -14.02
N SER A 73 8.08 5.45 -14.58
CA SER A 73 8.87 6.43 -13.83
C SER A 73 8.01 7.56 -13.29
N LYS A 74 7.04 8.05 -14.08
CA LYS A 74 6.08 9.06 -13.65
C LYS A 74 5.14 8.53 -12.57
N GLN A 75 4.61 7.31 -12.75
CA GLN A 75 3.72 6.68 -11.78
C GLN A 75 4.42 6.45 -10.43
N ILE A 76 5.64 5.96 -10.45
CA ILE A 76 6.46 5.75 -9.25
C ILE A 76 6.74 7.08 -8.56
N LEU A 77 7.15 8.12 -9.30
CA LEU A 77 7.39 9.44 -8.70
C LEU A 77 6.18 9.94 -7.93
N VAL A 78 5.03 10.04 -8.59
CA VAL A 78 3.84 10.69 -8.00
C VAL A 78 3.22 9.89 -6.86
N ASN A 79 3.39 8.58 -6.83
CA ASN A 79 2.83 7.76 -5.76
C ASN A 79 3.81 7.47 -4.62
N ARG A 80 5.11 7.36 -4.92
CA ARG A 80 6.12 6.95 -3.93
C ARG A 80 7.00 8.10 -3.47
N TYR A 81 7.50 8.95 -4.38
CA TYR A 81 8.58 9.90 -4.09
C TYR A 81 8.14 11.34 -3.87
N THR A 82 6.85 11.59 -3.67
CA THR A 82 6.29 12.87 -3.22
C THR A 82 5.82 12.77 -1.78
N ASP A 83 5.66 13.91 -1.11
CA ASP A 83 5.11 13.97 0.25
C ASP A 83 3.57 13.97 0.26
N GLU A 84 2.93 13.90 -0.90
CA GLU A 84 1.48 13.81 -1.03
C GLU A 84 0.93 12.61 -0.23
N GLY A 85 -0.12 12.81 0.53
CA GLY A 85 -0.80 11.76 1.31
C GLY A 85 -0.15 11.38 2.64
N ILE A 86 0.98 11.94 3.03
CA ILE A 86 1.68 11.58 4.29
C ILE A 86 0.88 11.99 5.53
N GLU A 87 0.21 13.15 5.51
CA GLU A 87 -0.47 13.69 6.69
C GLU A 87 -1.52 12.76 7.28
N LEU A 88 -2.38 12.16 6.46
CA LEU A 88 -3.39 11.21 6.95
C LEU A 88 -2.75 9.96 7.57
N HIS A 89 -1.67 9.46 6.98
CA HIS A 89 -0.92 8.32 7.53
C HIS A 89 -0.20 8.70 8.83
N ARG A 90 0.30 9.94 8.94
CA ARG A 90 0.88 10.47 10.19
C ARG A 90 -0.16 10.61 11.29
N ASP A 91 -1.38 11.01 10.96
CA ASP A 91 -2.50 11.01 11.89
C ASP A 91 -2.78 9.61 12.43
N LEU A 92 -2.82 8.60 11.56
CA LEU A 92 -2.95 7.19 11.96
C LEU A 92 -1.80 6.77 12.89
N TYR A 93 -0.56 7.09 12.53
CA TYR A 93 0.60 6.80 13.37
C TYR A 93 0.44 7.40 14.78
N ASN A 94 0.06 8.67 14.88
CA ASN A 94 -0.11 9.34 16.16
C ASN A 94 -1.22 8.73 17.04
N ILE A 95 -2.23 8.09 16.44
CA ILE A 95 -3.28 7.36 17.16
C ILE A 95 -2.74 6.07 17.79
N VAL A 96 -1.83 5.37 17.10
CA VAL A 96 -1.41 4.00 17.47
C VAL A 96 0.00 3.88 18.03
N LYS A 97 0.85 4.90 17.92
CA LYS A 97 2.31 4.83 18.22
C LYS A 97 2.65 4.37 19.64
N ASP A 98 1.78 4.63 20.60
CA ASP A 98 1.96 4.26 22.02
C ASP A 98 1.40 2.85 22.33
N LYS A 99 0.92 2.11 21.33
CA LYS A 99 0.39 0.76 21.43
C LYS A 99 1.36 -0.27 20.84
N ASP A 100 1.18 -1.54 21.20
CA ASP A 100 1.80 -2.63 20.46
C ASP A 100 1.05 -2.76 19.13
N TYR A 101 1.63 -2.31 18.03
CA TYR A 101 0.98 -2.30 16.71
C TYR A 101 1.77 -3.08 15.68
N PHE A 102 1.07 -3.55 14.65
CA PHE A 102 1.64 -4.08 13.41
C PHE A 102 0.79 -3.63 12.22
N VAL A 103 1.41 -3.42 11.06
CA VAL A 103 0.73 -3.02 9.83
C VAL A 103 0.90 -4.09 8.76
N LEU A 104 -0.22 -4.65 8.30
CA LEU A 104 -0.31 -5.49 7.11
C LEU A 104 -0.88 -4.63 5.99
N THR A 105 -0.14 -4.44 4.90
CA THR A 105 -0.62 -3.58 3.81
C THR A 105 -0.54 -4.24 2.44
N THR A 106 -1.55 -3.98 1.62
CA THR A 106 -1.56 -4.25 0.18
C THR A 106 -1.19 -3.03 -0.66
N ASN A 107 -0.96 -1.86 -0.02
CA ASN A 107 -0.50 -0.66 -0.70
C ASN A 107 0.99 -0.77 -1.02
N VAL A 108 1.38 -0.20 -2.14
CA VAL A 108 2.74 -0.27 -2.70
C VAL A 108 3.43 1.08 -2.74
N ASP A 109 2.81 2.12 -2.15
CA ASP A 109 3.31 3.50 -2.10
C ASP A 109 4.26 3.77 -0.94
N SER A 110 4.36 2.86 0.03
CA SER A 110 5.13 2.94 1.28
C SER A 110 4.87 4.19 2.12
N LYS A 111 3.68 4.81 1.99
CA LYS A 111 3.33 6.00 2.79
C LYS A 111 3.25 5.70 4.28
N VAL A 112 2.94 4.46 4.65
CA VAL A 112 2.98 4.00 6.04
C VAL A 112 4.38 4.19 6.63
N GLU A 113 5.43 3.65 5.98
CA GLU A 113 6.82 3.81 6.43
C GLU A 113 7.22 5.30 6.48
N MET A 114 6.91 6.06 5.43
CA MET A 114 7.27 7.48 5.33
C MET A 114 6.59 8.37 6.39
N SER A 115 5.51 7.93 7.00
CA SER A 115 4.76 8.67 8.02
C SER A 115 5.24 8.44 9.45
N GLY A 116 6.28 7.61 9.65
CA GLY A 116 6.95 7.41 10.95
C GLY A 116 6.71 6.04 11.60
N PHE A 117 5.96 5.14 10.96
CA PHE A 117 5.83 3.76 11.44
C PHE A 117 7.18 3.03 11.38
N ASP A 118 7.43 2.19 12.39
CA ASP A 118 8.62 1.34 12.43
C ASP A 118 8.58 0.31 11.30
N LYS A 119 9.58 0.34 10.42
CA LYS A 119 9.69 -0.57 9.28
C LYS A 119 9.64 -2.05 9.68
N SER A 120 10.18 -2.41 10.84
CA SER A 120 10.14 -3.77 11.36
C SER A 120 8.75 -4.26 11.76
N LYS A 121 7.78 -3.34 11.84
CA LYS A 121 6.36 -3.59 12.16
C LYS A 121 5.44 -3.39 10.95
N ILE A 122 5.99 -3.44 9.74
CA ILE A 122 5.23 -3.30 8.49
C ILE A 122 5.48 -4.53 7.62
N PHE A 123 4.41 -5.12 7.10
CA PHE A 123 4.48 -6.14 6.07
C PHE A 123 3.84 -5.63 4.77
N GLU A 124 4.66 -5.28 3.78
CA GLU A 124 4.26 -4.91 2.42
C GLU A 124 4.10 -6.18 1.57
N VAL A 125 2.94 -6.84 1.66
CA VAL A 125 2.69 -8.18 1.08
C VAL A 125 2.88 -8.21 -0.45
N GLN A 126 2.55 -7.11 -1.11
CA GLN A 126 2.58 -6.99 -2.57
C GLN A 126 3.83 -6.28 -3.11
N GLY A 127 4.87 -6.11 -2.29
CA GLY A 127 6.05 -5.33 -2.64
C GLY A 127 5.78 -3.82 -2.60
N ASN A 128 6.61 -3.03 -3.26
CA ASN A 128 6.47 -1.57 -3.29
C ASN A 128 7.07 -0.93 -4.53
N PHE A 129 6.66 0.32 -4.81
CA PHE A 129 7.13 1.12 -5.94
C PHE A 129 8.60 1.58 -5.84
N GLY A 130 9.25 1.42 -4.70
CA GLY A 130 10.63 1.85 -4.47
C GLY A 130 11.69 0.84 -4.91
N GLU A 131 11.27 -0.31 -5.45
CA GLU A 131 12.17 -1.41 -5.73
C GLU A 131 11.96 -1.99 -7.13
N PHE A 132 13.08 -2.42 -7.75
CA PHE A 132 13.08 -3.24 -8.95
C PHE A 132 13.47 -4.68 -8.60
N GLN A 133 12.94 -5.63 -9.35
CA GLN A 133 13.35 -7.02 -9.40
C GLN A 133 13.72 -7.44 -10.83
N CYS A 134 14.44 -8.54 -11.01
CA CYS A 134 14.61 -9.14 -12.34
C CYS A 134 13.26 -9.65 -12.89
N SER A 135 12.91 -9.31 -14.14
CA SER A 135 11.63 -9.73 -14.72
C SER A 135 11.50 -11.25 -14.92
N VAL A 136 12.62 -11.96 -15.01
CA VAL A 136 12.69 -13.44 -15.14
C VAL A 136 13.24 -14.10 -13.86
N PRO A 137 12.88 -13.70 -12.69
CA PRO A 137 13.41 -13.90 -11.34
C PRO A 137 14.67 -14.79 -11.26
N CYS A 138 15.76 -14.39 -11.91
CA CYS A 138 16.99 -15.18 -11.97
C CYS A 138 17.73 -15.23 -10.60
N HIS A 139 17.31 -14.42 -9.66
CA HIS A 139 17.79 -14.35 -8.27
C HIS A 139 16.75 -13.65 -7.37
N ASN A 140 16.89 -13.79 -6.08
CA ASN A 140 15.93 -13.29 -5.07
C ASN A 140 16.35 -11.96 -4.42
N LYS A 141 16.92 -11.03 -5.18
CA LYS A 141 17.30 -9.69 -4.73
C LYS A 141 16.44 -8.63 -5.41
N VAL A 142 16.18 -7.55 -4.68
CA VAL A 142 15.55 -6.32 -5.17
C VAL A 142 16.52 -5.16 -5.06
N TYR A 143 16.27 -4.10 -5.81
CA TYR A 143 17.16 -2.96 -5.96
C TYR A 143 16.39 -1.66 -5.79
N ASN A 144 16.89 -0.76 -4.94
CA ASN A 144 16.31 0.59 -4.84
C ASN A 144 16.36 1.29 -6.20
N ASN A 145 15.26 1.93 -6.58
CA ASN A 145 15.12 2.50 -7.91
C ASN A 145 15.11 4.04 -7.96
N LYS A 146 15.19 4.73 -6.82
CA LYS A 146 14.95 6.17 -6.72
C LYS A 146 15.81 7.00 -7.69
N GLU A 147 17.10 6.78 -7.69
CA GLU A 147 18.02 7.55 -8.53
C GLU A 147 17.74 7.34 -10.02
N GLN A 148 17.54 6.08 -10.41
CA GLN A 148 17.25 5.73 -11.80
C GLN A 148 15.90 6.29 -12.27
N ILE A 149 14.87 6.27 -11.40
CA ILE A 149 13.56 6.88 -11.69
C ILE A 149 13.70 8.39 -11.90
N LEU A 150 14.46 9.07 -11.06
CA LEU A 150 14.67 10.52 -11.21
C LEU A 150 15.46 10.87 -12.49
N GLU A 151 16.44 10.04 -12.86
CA GLU A 151 17.18 10.21 -14.11
C GLU A 151 16.30 9.97 -15.34
N MET A 152 15.45 8.94 -15.34
CA MET A 152 14.46 8.69 -16.39
C MET A 152 13.57 9.91 -16.61
N LEU A 153 13.03 10.49 -15.54
CA LEU A 153 12.13 11.64 -15.61
C LEU A 153 12.84 12.90 -16.11
N LYS A 154 14.10 13.10 -15.72
CA LYS A 154 14.91 14.26 -16.17
C LYS A 154 15.18 14.21 -17.68
N GLU A 155 15.37 13.02 -18.25
CA GLU A 155 15.76 12.86 -19.64
C GLU A 155 14.62 12.44 -20.56
N GLN A 156 13.43 12.20 -20.01
CA GLN A 156 12.25 11.82 -20.78
C GLN A 156 11.87 12.91 -21.79
N LYS A 157 11.63 12.49 -23.03
CA LYS A 157 11.09 13.30 -24.13
C LYS A 157 10.04 12.53 -24.91
N ASP A 158 8.98 13.18 -25.34
CA ASP A 158 7.91 12.62 -26.18
C ASP A 158 7.33 11.30 -25.62
N LEU A 159 7.20 11.22 -24.30
CA LEU A 159 6.75 10.05 -23.55
C LEU A 159 7.65 8.82 -23.76
N LYS A 160 8.95 9.03 -23.90
CA LYS A 160 9.97 8.00 -23.96
C LYS A 160 11.19 8.38 -23.14
N ILE A 161 11.78 7.40 -22.48
CA ILE A 161 13.11 7.54 -21.88
C ILE A 161 14.19 7.16 -22.90
N PRO A 162 15.44 7.62 -22.75
CA PRO A 162 16.57 7.08 -23.52
C PRO A 162 16.73 5.57 -23.28
N THR A 163 17.00 4.80 -24.34
CA THR A 163 17.18 3.33 -24.27
C THR A 163 18.22 2.89 -23.23
N ARG A 164 19.29 3.69 -23.02
CA ARG A 164 20.33 3.40 -22.02
C ARG A 164 19.83 3.43 -20.58
N LEU A 165 18.69 4.06 -20.32
CA LEU A 165 18.06 4.14 -18.99
C LEU A 165 17.09 3.00 -18.72
N ILE A 166 16.82 2.12 -19.68
CA ILE A 166 16.03 0.90 -19.43
C ILE A 166 16.79 0.05 -18.42
N PRO A 167 16.19 -0.22 -17.22
CA PRO A 167 16.89 -0.94 -16.17
C PRO A 167 17.14 -2.39 -16.56
N LYS A 168 18.39 -2.83 -16.42
CA LYS A 168 18.83 -4.18 -16.74
C LYS A 168 19.31 -4.92 -15.51
N CYS A 169 18.99 -6.21 -15.45
CA CYS A 169 19.48 -7.09 -14.41
C CYS A 169 20.99 -7.28 -14.53
N SER A 170 21.73 -6.99 -13.46
CA SER A 170 23.19 -7.13 -13.43
C SER A 170 23.68 -8.58 -13.49
N VAL A 171 22.78 -9.57 -13.28
CA VAL A 171 23.11 -10.99 -13.27
C VAL A 171 22.88 -11.65 -14.64
N CYS A 172 21.69 -11.43 -15.24
CA CYS A 172 21.34 -12.10 -16.51
C CYS A 172 21.18 -11.16 -17.71
N GLY A 173 21.24 -9.83 -17.51
CA GLY A 173 21.10 -8.84 -18.57
C GLY A 173 19.66 -8.56 -19.01
N GLU A 174 18.68 -9.33 -18.55
CA GLU A 174 17.27 -9.11 -18.86
C GLU A 174 16.77 -7.78 -18.27
N GLU A 175 15.65 -7.29 -18.79
CA GLU A 175 15.03 -6.08 -18.27
C GLU A 175 14.56 -6.28 -16.82
N MET A 176 14.62 -5.23 -16.02
CA MET A 176 14.03 -5.24 -14.69
C MET A 176 12.51 -5.02 -14.76
N ALA A 177 11.82 -5.39 -13.71
CA ALA A 177 10.42 -5.07 -13.45
C ALA A 177 10.27 -4.36 -12.11
N MET A 178 9.15 -3.70 -11.87
CA MET A 178 8.81 -3.24 -10.52
C MET A 178 8.64 -4.45 -9.60
N HIS A 179 9.07 -4.32 -8.36
CA HIS A 179 8.86 -5.34 -7.33
C HIS A 179 7.41 -5.28 -6.84
N LEU A 180 6.49 -5.75 -7.68
CA LEU A 180 5.04 -5.77 -7.43
C LEU A 180 4.49 -7.18 -7.68
N ARG A 181 3.65 -7.66 -6.77
CA ARG A 181 2.97 -8.96 -6.91
C ARG A 181 1.79 -8.84 -7.89
N ILE A 182 2.08 -8.82 -9.17
CA ILE A 182 1.09 -8.78 -10.26
C ILE A 182 0.93 -10.12 -10.97
N ASP A 183 1.90 -11.01 -10.82
CA ASP A 183 1.93 -12.35 -11.41
C ASP A 183 2.80 -13.31 -10.59
N GLY A 184 3.08 -14.49 -11.13
CA GLY A 184 3.92 -15.52 -10.50
C GLY A 184 5.43 -15.23 -10.50
N ALA A 185 5.89 -14.14 -11.10
CA ALA A 185 7.30 -13.74 -11.14
C ALA A 185 7.72 -12.88 -9.92
N PHE A 186 6.82 -12.62 -8.99
CA PHE A 186 7.13 -11.87 -7.78
C PHE A 186 8.22 -12.54 -6.94
N VAL A 187 9.25 -11.79 -6.59
CA VAL A 187 10.38 -12.27 -5.81
C VAL A 187 10.12 -12.11 -4.32
N GLU A 188 9.89 -13.21 -3.62
CA GLU A 188 9.86 -13.21 -2.15
C GLU A 188 11.27 -13.16 -1.61
N THR A 189 11.72 -11.96 -1.23
CA THR A 189 13.07 -11.73 -0.70
C THR A 189 13.21 -12.24 0.74
N LYS A 190 14.46 -12.32 1.25
CA LYS A 190 14.69 -12.59 2.68
C LYS A 190 14.01 -11.55 3.57
N GLU A 191 13.95 -10.28 3.15
CA GLU A 191 13.29 -9.24 3.93
C GLU A 191 11.77 -9.42 3.90
N TRP A 192 11.19 -9.81 2.75
CA TRP A 192 9.77 -10.14 2.65
C TRP A 192 9.40 -11.29 3.61
N HIS A 193 10.17 -12.38 3.66
CA HIS A 193 9.96 -13.48 4.61
C HIS A 193 10.09 -13.02 6.07
N LYS A 194 11.08 -12.18 6.37
CA LYS A 194 11.25 -11.61 7.73
C LYS A 194 10.06 -10.75 8.15
N GLN A 195 9.48 -9.95 7.23
CA GLN A 195 8.27 -9.19 7.51
C GLN A 195 7.06 -10.12 7.73
N SER A 196 6.96 -11.19 6.94
CA SER A 196 5.95 -12.23 7.11
C SER A 196 6.06 -12.92 8.47
N ASP A 197 7.27 -13.34 8.86
CA ASP A 197 7.51 -13.97 10.16
C ASP A 197 7.14 -13.03 11.31
N ALA A 198 7.56 -11.76 11.24
CA ALA A 198 7.22 -10.75 12.24
C ALA A 198 5.69 -10.50 12.36
N PHE A 199 4.95 -10.60 11.26
CA PHE A 199 3.49 -10.55 11.27
C PHE A 199 2.87 -11.72 12.03
N TYR A 200 3.32 -12.95 11.78
CA TYR A 200 2.83 -14.12 12.49
C TYR A 200 3.25 -14.13 13.97
N ASP A 201 4.47 -13.68 14.29
CA ASP A 201 4.94 -13.51 15.66
C ASP A 201 4.08 -12.49 16.43
N PHE A 202 3.72 -11.38 15.78
CA PHE A 202 2.80 -10.40 16.36
C PHE A 202 1.42 -10.99 16.67
N LEU A 203 0.86 -11.77 15.76
CA LEU A 203 -0.43 -12.45 15.97
C LEU A 203 -0.35 -13.46 17.12
N ASN A 204 0.65 -14.33 17.12
CA ASN A 204 0.85 -15.35 18.14
C ASN A 204 1.02 -14.74 19.55
N LYS A 205 1.81 -13.66 19.64
CA LYS A 205 2.04 -12.92 20.90
C LYS A 205 0.77 -12.29 21.47
N ASN A 206 -0.18 -11.93 20.61
CA ASN A 206 -1.35 -11.12 21.00
C ASN A 206 -2.69 -11.86 20.91
N GLN A 207 -2.70 -13.18 20.61
CA GLN A 207 -3.93 -13.94 20.37
C GLN A 207 -4.92 -13.98 21.53
N ASP A 208 -4.44 -13.90 22.78
CA ASP A 208 -5.27 -13.95 24.01
C ASP A 208 -5.53 -12.55 24.59
N LYS A 209 -4.95 -11.50 24.01
CA LYS A 209 -5.08 -10.11 24.47
C LYS A 209 -6.27 -9.41 23.83
N LYS A 210 -6.61 -8.23 24.38
CA LYS A 210 -7.57 -7.34 23.71
C LYS A 210 -6.91 -6.77 22.45
N ILE A 211 -7.16 -7.39 21.31
CA ILE A 211 -6.62 -6.96 20.02
C ILE A 211 -7.69 -6.26 19.18
N VAL A 212 -7.36 -5.08 18.68
CA VAL A 212 -8.15 -4.41 17.64
C VAL A 212 -7.59 -4.75 16.26
N LEU A 213 -8.44 -5.30 15.41
CA LEU A 213 -8.20 -5.49 13.98
C LEU A 213 -8.75 -4.25 13.28
N LEU A 214 -7.86 -3.35 12.85
CA LEU A 214 -8.23 -2.05 12.26
C LEU A 214 -8.11 -2.11 10.73
N GLU A 215 -9.21 -2.37 10.03
CA GLU A 215 -9.27 -2.46 8.57
C GLU A 215 -9.57 -1.08 7.97
N LEU A 216 -8.63 -0.54 7.18
CA LEU A 216 -8.68 0.81 6.61
C LEU A 216 -8.66 0.77 5.08
N GLY A 217 -9.78 1.13 4.45
CA GLY A 217 -9.89 1.27 3.01
C GLY A 217 -9.62 0.00 2.20
N VAL A 218 -9.93 -1.18 2.76
CA VAL A 218 -9.73 -2.46 2.08
C VAL A 218 -10.93 -2.76 1.17
N GLY A 219 -10.65 -2.91 -0.12
CA GLY A 219 -11.64 -3.26 -1.14
C GLY A 219 -11.79 -4.78 -1.38
N PHE A 220 -12.40 -5.12 -2.52
CA PHE A 220 -12.58 -6.52 -2.96
C PHE A 220 -11.60 -6.97 -4.04
N ASN A 221 -10.59 -6.15 -4.41
CA ASN A 221 -9.60 -6.57 -5.41
C ASN A 221 -8.72 -7.73 -4.91
N THR A 222 -8.32 -7.67 -3.61
CA THR A 222 -7.51 -8.71 -2.97
C THR A 222 -8.04 -9.04 -1.57
N PRO A 223 -9.31 -9.47 -1.42
CA PRO A 223 -9.96 -9.62 -0.12
C PRO A 223 -9.35 -10.75 0.72
N THR A 224 -8.66 -11.67 0.10
CA THR A 224 -8.02 -12.83 0.73
C THR A 224 -6.76 -12.46 1.56
N ILE A 225 -6.22 -11.25 1.39
CA ILE A 225 -5.02 -10.83 2.11
C ILE A 225 -5.36 -10.18 3.47
N ILE A 226 -6.36 -9.28 3.50
CA ILE A 226 -6.72 -8.55 4.72
C ILE A 226 -8.17 -8.85 5.14
N ARG A 227 -9.14 -8.58 4.29
CA ARG A 227 -10.56 -8.61 4.65
C ARG A 227 -11.00 -9.95 5.25
N PHE A 228 -10.91 -11.03 4.47
CA PHE A 228 -11.34 -12.35 4.94
C PHE A 228 -10.51 -12.89 6.10
N PRO A 229 -9.16 -12.72 6.13
CA PRO A 229 -8.38 -13.06 7.31
C PRO A 229 -8.79 -12.28 8.56
N PHE A 230 -9.07 -10.96 8.48
CA PHE A 230 -9.50 -10.17 9.62
C PHE A 230 -10.88 -10.60 10.13
N GLU A 231 -11.83 -10.86 9.24
CA GLU A 231 -13.14 -11.42 9.61
C GLU A 231 -13.01 -12.79 10.28
N ARG A 232 -12.09 -13.63 9.80
CA ARG A 232 -11.80 -14.93 10.42
C ARG A 232 -11.14 -14.75 11.80
N LEU A 233 -10.13 -13.91 11.91
CA LEU A 233 -9.45 -13.61 13.19
C LEU A 233 -10.44 -13.07 14.21
N ASN A 234 -11.35 -12.17 13.82
CA ASN A 234 -12.39 -11.63 14.70
C ASN A 234 -13.32 -12.69 15.27
N LYS A 235 -13.53 -13.80 14.54
CA LYS A 235 -14.38 -14.92 15.00
C LYS A 235 -13.65 -15.92 15.90
N ILE A 236 -12.34 -16.10 15.70
CA ILE A 236 -11.58 -17.15 16.40
C ILE A 236 -10.81 -16.63 17.61
N LEU A 237 -10.42 -15.36 17.64
CA LEU A 237 -9.71 -14.76 18.76
C LEU A 237 -10.71 -14.28 19.82
N PRO A 238 -10.56 -14.71 21.10
CA PRO A 238 -11.59 -14.51 22.12
C PRO A 238 -11.84 -13.04 22.48
N ASN A 239 -10.83 -12.20 22.34
CA ASN A 239 -10.86 -10.80 22.75
C ASN A 239 -10.60 -9.84 21.57
N ALA A 240 -10.85 -10.29 20.34
CA ALA A 240 -10.69 -9.45 19.16
C ALA A 240 -11.90 -8.53 18.94
N SER A 241 -11.65 -7.37 18.36
CA SER A 241 -12.67 -6.45 17.88
C SER A 241 -12.26 -5.96 16.49
N LEU A 242 -13.10 -6.18 15.48
CA LEU A 242 -12.84 -5.71 14.12
C LEU A 242 -13.54 -4.36 13.88
N ILE A 243 -12.74 -3.35 13.59
CA ILE A 243 -13.18 -2.02 13.16
C ILE A 243 -12.86 -1.88 11.67
N ARG A 244 -13.87 -1.61 10.86
CA ARG A 244 -13.74 -1.39 9.42
C ARG A 244 -14.07 0.05 9.08
N VAL A 245 -13.11 0.80 8.54
CA VAL A 245 -13.34 2.15 8.00
C VAL A 245 -13.23 2.09 6.49
N ASN A 246 -14.34 2.34 5.79
CA ASN A 246 -14.38 2.30 4.35
C ASN A 246 -15.45 3.28 3.82
N LYS A 247 -15.20 3.87 2.64
CA LYS A 247 -16.18 4.72 1.95
C LYS A 247 -17.48 3.95 1.63
N GLU A 248 -17.36 2.68 1.29
CA GLU A 248 -18.48 1.80 1.00
C GLU A 248 -18.92 1.05 2.26
N ASN A 249 -20.24 0.83 2.40
CA ASN A 249 -20.80 0.12 3.54
C ASN A 249 -20.68 -1.40 3.33
N PHE A 250 -19.58 -1.95 3.82
CA PHE A 250 -19.35 -3.40 3.83
C PHE A 250 -19.68 -3.99 5.20
N GLU A 251 -20.97 -4.11 5.51
CA GLU A 251 -21.41 -4.68 6.78
C GLU A 251 -21.07 -6.18 6.86
N ALA A 252 -20.67 -6.61 8.04
CA ALA A 252 -20.49 -8.01 8.40
C ALA A 252 -20.82 -8.22 9.88
N GLU A 253 -21.23 -9.43 10.25
CA GLU A 253 -21.59 -9.76 11.61
C GLU A 253 -20.40 -9.60 12.56
N GLY A 254 -20.62 -8.91 13.69
CA GLY A 254 -19.58 -8.65 14.69
C GLY A 254 -18.52 -7.62 14.26
N VAL A 255 -18.75 -6.86 13.19
CA VAL A 255 -17.84 -5.83 12.68
C VAL A 255 -18.38 -4.44 12.93
N LEU A 256 -17.59 -3.58 13.56
CA LEU A 256 -17.91 -2.18 13.70
C LEU A 256 -17.55 -1.42 12.42
N THR A 257 -18.53 -1.25 11.50
CA THR A 257 -18.33 -0.58 10.21
C THR A 257 -18.62 0.91 10.31
N ILE A 258 -17.66 1.74 9.85
CA ILE A 258 -17.71 3.21 9.81
C ILE A 258 -17.53 3.64 8.36
N THR A 259 -18.49 4.42 7.83
CA THR A 259 -18.50 4.91 6.43
C THR A 259 -18.16 6.41 6.33
N ASN A 260 -17.88 7.05 7.44
CA ASN A 260 -17.46 8.45 7.46
C ASN A 260 -16.11 8.64 6.72
N PRO A 261 -15.86 9.84 6.15
CA PRO A 261 -14.54 10.18 5.62
C PRO A 261 -13.43 9.92 6.63
N MET A 262 -12.34 9.30 6.17
CA MET A 262 -11.30 8.76 7.05
C MET A 262 -10.57 9.85 7.86
N ASP A 263 -10.40 11.04 7.29
CA ASP A 263 -9.90 12.23 7.98
C ASP A 263 -10.79 12.64 9.17
N LYS A 264 -12.12 12.56 9.02
CA LYS A 264 -13.08 12.83 10.09
C LYS A 264 -13.04 11.76 11.18
N VAL A 265 -12.89 10.50 10.78
CA VAL A 265 -12.74 9.39 11.71
C VAL A 265 -11.48 9.55 12.55
N PHE A 266 -10.33 9.81 11.92
CA PHE A 266 -9.05 10.00 12.63
C PHE A 266 -9.06 11.25 13.52
N THR A 267 -9.70 12.34 13.05
CA THR A 267 -9.92 13.53 13.91
C THR A 267 -10.71 13.19 15.18
N GLY A 268 -11.74 12.36 15.07
CA GLY A 268 -12.53 11.89 16.22
C GLY A 268 -11.75 10.96 17.16
N TRP A 269 -10.70 10.30 16.70
CA TRP A 269 -9.85 9.41 17.50
C TRP A 269 -8.65 10.11 18.15
N LYS A 270 -8.25 11.30 17.67
CA LYS A 270 -7.17 12.06 18.30
C LYS A 270 -7.49 12.37 19.76
N LYS A 271 -6.45 12.39 20.57
CA LYS A 271 -6.53 12.74 22.01
C LYS A 271 -6.69 14.23 22.19
#